data_657e0b184c9ab7eea721359b67f79496
#
_entry.id   657e0b184c9ab7eea721359b67f79496
#
_cell.length_a   1.000
_cell.length_b   1.000
_cell.length_c   1.000
_cell.angle_alpha   90.00
_cell.angle_beta   90.00
_cell.angle_gamma   90.00
#
_symmetry.space_group_name_H-M   'P 1'
#
loop_
_entity.id
_entity.type
_entity.pdbx_description
1 polymer ?
#
loop_
_entity_poly.entity_id
_entity_poly.type
_entity_poly.pdbx_seq_one_letter_code
_entity_poly.pdbx_strand_id
1 'polypeptide(L)'
;MVFKGAEIMNLGFYVKSGNAEGVNGKIYMCLNQAIANGELRDASVFFDNIDYNPVKTNFGMFNSTDIWHFTGNLVTTSVETTVNALKAVNRFKLSYLYNTEDIDVLRLITISKNVDIITDSEQDQAYVYRVTGKKPKLLEEFTVKGFSKVF
;
A
#
# COMPACT_ATOMS: atom_id res chain seq x y z
N MET A 1 9.55 -12.61 22.83
CA MET A 1 9.84 -11.21 22.48
C MET A 1 8.59 -10.36 22.66
N VAL A 2 8.72 -9.27 23.35
CA VAL A 2 7.62 -8.32 23.53
C VAL A 2 7.71 -7.27 22.42
N PHE A 3 6.68 -7.14 21.63
CA PHE A 3 6.60 -6.06 20.65
C PHE A 3 6.28 -4.76 21.36
N LYS A 4 7.07 -3.74 21.09
CA LYS A 4 6.73 -2.37 21.51
C LYS A 4 5.53 -1.89 20.68
N GLY A 5 4.78 -0.91 21.16
CA GLY A 5 3.58 -0.43 20.49
C GLY A 5 3.80 -0.03 19.02
N ALA A 6 4.98 0.52 18.70
CA ALA A 6 5.35 0.87 17.33
C ALA A 6 5.56 -0.34 16.41
N GLU A 7 5.81 -1.51 16.97
CA GLU A 7 6.04 -2.75 16.23
C GLU A 7 4.74 -3.50 15.95
N ILE A 8 3.65 -3.10 16.62
CA ILE A 8 2.30 -3.62 16.36
C ILE A 8 1.61 -2.66 15.39
N MET A 9 2.21 -2.56 14.22
CA MET A 9 1.67 -1.70 13.17
C MET A 9 0.46 -2.36 12.54
N ASN A 10 -0.63 -1.62 12.42
CA ASN A 10 -1.78 -2.07 11.63
C ASN A 10 -1.57 -1.63 10.18
N LEU A 11 -1.32 -2.59 9.32
CA LEU A 11 -0.95 -2.38 7.93
C LEU A 11 -2.03 -2.95 7.01
N GLY A 12 -2.49 -2.13 6.09
CA GLY A 12 -3.42 -2.53 5.05
C GLY A 12 -2.93 -2.12 3.67
N PHE A 13 -3.28 -2.91 2.67
CA PHE A 13 -3.06 -2.60 1.26
C PHE A 13 -4.39 -2.59 0.54
N TYR A 14 -4.57 -1.64 -0.36
CA TYR A 14 -5.76 -1.56 -1.18
C TYR A 14 -5.38 -1.76 -2.64
N VAL A 15 -5.75 -2.91 -3.18
CA VAL A 15 -5.50 -3.33 -4.56
C VAL A 15 -6.82 -3.31 -5.35
N LYS A 16 -6.75 -3.12 -6.66
CA LYS A 16 -7.96 -3.12 -7.48
C LYS A 16 -8.57 -4.52 -7.60
N SER A 17 -7.74 -5.50 -7.87
CA SER A 17 -8.13 -6.90 -8.04
C SER A 17 -7.40 -7.79 -7.05
N GLY A 18 -8.09 -8.82 -6.58
CA GLY A 18 -7.52 -9.81 -5.65
C GLY A 18 -6.53 -10.79 -6.26
N ASN A 19 -6.16 -10.65 -7.53
CA ASN A 19 -5.17 -11.53 -8.16
C ASN A 19 -3.77 -11.33 -7.57
N ALA A 20 -2.80 -12.16 -8.00
CA ALA A 20 -1.42 -12.11 -7.54
C ALA A 20 -0.45 -11.59 -8.61
N GLU A 21 -0.92 -10.82 -9.56
CA GLU A 21 -0.11 -10.30 -10.65
C GLU A 21 0.60 -9.00 -10.26
N GLY A 22 1.78 -8.78 -10.84
CA GLY A 22 2.53 -7.54 -10.67
C GLY A 22 2.83 -7.22 -9.21
N VAL A 23 2.52 -6.00 -8.80
CA VAL A 23 2.76 -5.51 -7.44
C VAL A 23 1.97 -6.30 -6.40
N ASN A 24 0.81 -6.85 -6.75
CA ASN A 24 0.00 -7.64 -5.82
C ASN A 24 0.76 -8.88 -5.33
N GLY A 25 1.45 -9.57 -6.24
CA GLY A 25 2.26 -10.73 -5.87
C GLY A 25 3.37 -10.36 -4.89
N LYS A 26 4.03 -9.24 -5.11
CA LYS A 26 5.07 -8.73 -4.18
C LYS A 26 4.48 -8.42 -2.80
N ILE A 27 3.32 -7.79 -2.76
CA ILE A 27 2.62 -7.46 -1.51
C ILE A 27 2.28 -8.74 -0.74
N TYR A 28 1.71 -9.73 -1.42
CA TYR A 28 1.29 -10.97 -0.77
C TYR A 28 2.49 -11.74 -0.19
N MET A 29 3.59 -11.80 -0.94
CA MET A 29 4.81 -12.43 -0.46
C MET A 29 5.40 -11.67 0.73
N CYS A 30 5.44 -10.36 0.64
CA CYS A 30 5.92 -9.47 1.70
C CYS A 30 5.14 -9.70 3.02
N LEU A 31 3.82 -9.72 2.95
CA LEU A 31 2.96 -9.88 4.12
C LEU A 31 3.06 -11.30 4.69
N ASN A 32 3.03 -12.31 3.84
CA ASN A 32 3.18 -13.71 4.29
C ASN A 32 4.50 -13.92 5.02
N GLN A 33 5.58 -13.38 4.47
CA GLN A 33 6.90 -13.52 5.08
C GLN A 33 6.98 -12.80 6.43
N ALA A 34 6.44 -11.59 6.50
CA ALA A 34 6.45 -10.82 7.74
C ALA A 34 5.64 -11.51 8.84
N ILE A 35 4.50 -12.10 8.51
CA ILE A 35 3.69 -12.87 9.46
C ILE A 35 4.43 -14.12 9.91
N ALA A 36 5.03 -14.86 8.97
CA ALA A 36 5.81 -16.06 9.29
C ALA A 36 7.00 -15.77 10.18
N ASN A 37 7.65 -14.62 10.00
CA ASN A 37 8.81 -14.18 10.78
C ASN A 37 8.44 -13.50 12.10
N GLY A 38 7.15 -13.34 12.40
CA GLY A 38 6.70 -12.66 13.62
C GLY A 38 6.90 -11.16 13.60
N GLU A 39 7.19 -10.56 12.46
CA GLU A 39 7.38 -9.11 12.31
C GLU A 39 6.05 -8.36 12.29
N LEU A 40 4.99 -9.06 11.93
CA LEU A 40 3.66 -8.51 11.80
C LEU A 40 2.67 -9.57 12.30
N ARG A 41 1.76 -9.17 13.20
CA ARG A 41 0.77 -10.11 13.73
C ARG A 41 -0.30 -10.42 12.69
N ASP A 42 -0.76 -9.41 12.00
CA ASP A 42 -1.83 -9.51 11.03
C ASP A 42 -1.73 -8.36 10.04
N ALA A 43 -2.34 -8.54 8.88
CA ALA A 43 -2.45 -7.52 7.87
C ALA A 43 -3.77 -7.70 7.12
N SER A 44 -4.20 -6.66 6.44
CA SER A 44 -5.42 -6.67 5.65
C SER A 44 -5.12 -6.25 4.22
N VAL A 45 -5.69 -6.96 3.27
CA VAL A 45 -5.68 -6.56 1.87
C VAL A 45 -7.13 -6.34 1.43
N PHE A 46 -7.39 -5.16 0.92
CA PHE A 46 -8.70 -4.76 0.42
C PHE A 46 -8.70 -4.78 -1.10
N PHE A 47 -9.77 -5.25 -1.71
CA PHE A 47 -9.89 -5.36 -3.16
C PHE A 47 -11.26 -4.89 -3.63
N ASP A 48 -11.33 -4.32 -4.84
CA ASP A 48 -12.60 -3.95 -5.46
C ASP A 48 -13.23 -5.16 -6.14
N ASN A 49 -12.43 -5.96 -6.82
CA ASN A 49 -12.89 -7.10 -7.60
C ASN A 49 -12.26 -8.40 -7.11
N ILE A 50 -13.08 -9.42 -6.97
CA ILE A 50 -12.60 -10.77 -6.71
C ILE A 50 -11.99 -11.31 -8.00
N ASP A 51 -10.80 -11.91 -7.89
CA ASP A 51 -10.12 -12.54 -9.01
C ASP A 51 -9.32 -13.74 -8.49
N TYR A 52 -8.93 -14.61 -9.40
CA TYR A 52 -8.18 -15.81 -9.03
C TYR A 52 -6.82 -15.45 -8.43
N ASN A 53 -6.57 -15.95 -7.24
CA ASN A 53 -5.29 -15.79 -6.55
C ASN A 53 -4.72 -17.16 -6.19
N PRO A 54 -3.63 -17.60 -6.86
CA PRO A 54 -3.01 -18.88 -6.56
C PRO A 54 -2.17 -18.86 -5.28
N VAL A 55 -1.89 -17.67 -4.72
CA VAL A 55 -1.06 -17.53 -3.54
C VAL A 55 -1.89 -17.76 -2.30
N LYS A 56 -1.45 -18.68 -1.45
CA LYS A 56 -2.05 -18.86 -0.11
C LYS A 56 -1.70 -17.64 0.74
N THR A 57 -2.73 -17.01 1.31
CA THR A 57 -2.55 -15.81 2.13
C THR A 57 -2.69 -16.15 3.61
N ASN A 58 -1.76 -15.67 4.42
CA ASN A 58 -1.80 -15.76 5.89
C ASN A 58 -2.38 -14.51 6.53
N PHE A 59 -2.89 -13.60 5.73
CA PHE A 59 -3.52 -12.34 6.12
C PHE A 59 -4.96 -12.31 5.59
N GLY A 60 -5.76 -11.36 6.11
CA GLY A 60 -7.15 -11.21 5.67
C GLY A 60 -7.27 -10.54 4.31
N MET A 61 -8.21 -11.04 3.51
CA MET A 61 -8.61 -10.44 2.24
C MET A 61 -10.06 -9.97 2.36
N PHE A 62 -10.32 -8.70 2.11
CA PHE A 62 -11.64 -8.08 2.32
C PHE A 62 -12.07 -7.25 1.13
N ASN A 63 -13.38 -7.09 0.95
CA ASN A 63 -13.89 -6.14 -0.01
C ASN A 63 -13.50 -4.70 0.38
N SER A 64 -13.30 -3.84 -0.60
CA SER A 64 -12.87 -2.46 -0.38
C SER A 64 -13.83 -1.63 0.45
N THR A 65 -15.09 -2.01 0.54
CA THR A 65 -16.05 -1.32 1.43
C THR A 65 -15.63 -1.42 2.89
N ASP A 66 -14.84 -2.40 3.27
CA ASP A 66 -14.37 -2.58 4.64
C ASP A 66 -13.27 -1.61 5.04
N ILE A 67 -12.71 -0.83 4.11
CA ILE A 67 -11.73 0.22 4.46
C ILE A 67 -12.30 1.28 5.39
N TRP A 68 -13.63 1.46 5.37
CA TRP A 68 -14.31 2.40 6.25
C TRP A 68 -14.16 2.05 7.74
N HIS A 69 -13.79 0.80 8.04
CA HIS A 69 -13.56 0.31 9.40
C HIS A 69 -12.07 0.13 9.72
N PHE A 70 -11.19 0.35 8.74
CA PHE A 70 -9.77 0.16 8.92
C PHE A 70 -9.13 1.36 9.60
N THR A 71 -8.19 1.09 10.51
CA THR A 71 -7.35 2.11 11.15
C THR A 71 -5.89 1.69 11.02
N GLY A 72 -4.99 2.64 10.88
CA GLY A 72 -3.56 2.38 10.76
C GLY A 72 -2.97 2.97 9.48
N ASN A 73 -2.04 2.26 8.86
CA ASN A 73 -1.41 2.67 7.61
C ASN A 73 -2.01 1.91 6.44
N LEU A 74 -2.63 2.62 5.52
CA LEU A 74 -3.20 2.05 4.29
C LEU A 74 -2.35 2.47 3.10
N VAL A 75 -1.88 1.48 2.34
CA VAL A 75 -1.11 1.69 1.12
C VAL A 75 -1.97 1.32 -0.09
N THR A 76 -2.19 2.25 -0.98
CA THR A 76 -2.89 2.03 -2.25
C THR A 76 -1.90 1.75 -3.36
N THR A 77 -2.33 1.03 -4.39
CA THR A 77 -1.45 0.57 -5.48
C THR A 77 -1.75 1.21 -6.83
N SER A 78 -2.77 2.05 -6.90
CA SER A 78 -3.11 2.78 -8.12
C SER A 78 -3.70 4.14 -7.78
N VAL A 79 -3.74 5.03 -8.76
CA VAL A 79 -4.42 6.32 -8.60
C VAL A 79 -5.90 6.11 -8.33
N GLU A 80 -6.52 5.15 -9.00
CA GLU A 80 -7.95 4.84 -8.81
C GLU A 80 -8.24 4.40 -7.39
N THR A 81 -7.49 3.45 -6.84
CA THR A 81 -7.68 3.01 -5.45
C THR A 81 -7.39 4.11 -4.46
N THR A 82 -6.42 4.98 -4.77
CA THR A 82 -6.11 6.14 -3.92
C THR A 82 -7.28 7.13 -3.87
N VAL A 83 -7.86 7.45 -5.03
CA VAL A 83 -9.02 8.35 -5.09
C VAL A 83 -10.19 7.74 -4.33
N ASN A 84 -10.43 6.45 -4.46
CA ASN A 84 -11.49 5.77 -3.73
C ASN A 84 -11.24 5.79 -2.21
N ALA A 85 -10.01 5.56 -1.79
CA ALA A 85 -9.65 5.61 -0.37
C ALA A 85 -9.80 7.01 0.23
N LEU A 86 -9.51 8.06 -0.55
CA LEU A 86 -9.68 9.44 -0.10
C LEU A 86 -11.13 9.81 0.19
N LYS A 87 -12.08 9.07 -0.36
CA LYS A 87 -13.51 9.28 -0.07
C LYS A 87 -13.90 8.77 1.30
N ALA A 88 -13.12 7.86 1.86
CA ALA A 88 -13.39 7.32 3.19
C ALA A 88 -12.97 8.32 4.26
N VAL A 89 -13.93 8.78 5.04
CA VAL A 89 -13.65 9.60 6.22
C VAL A 89 -13.20 8.66 7.32
N ASN A 90 -11.90 8.49 7.48
CA ASN A 90 -11.38 7.47 8.37
C ASN A 90 -10.08 7.86 9.05
N ARG A 91 -9.67 7.01 9.96
CA ARG A 91 -8.52 7.17 10.88
C ARG A 91 -7.25 6.49 10.36
N PHE A 92 -7.18 6.18 9.09
CA PHE A 92 -5.95 5.63 8.53
C PHE A 92 -5.08 6.71 7.91
N LYS A 93 -3.78 6.48 7.94
CA LYS A 93 -2.82 7.26 7.19
C LYS A 93 -2.70 6.64 5.80
N LEU A 94 -2.91 7.43 4.75
CA LEU A 94 -2.94 6.96 3.38
C LEU A 94 -1.62 7.27 2.68
N SER A 95 -1.06 6.26 2.04
CA SER A 95 0.12 6.38 1.17
C SER A 95 -0.16 5.68 -0.16
N TYR A 96 0.30 6.27 -1.25
CA TYR A 96 0.20 5.67 -2.57
C TYR A 96 1.55 5.07 -2.97
N LEU A 97 1.57 3.77 -3.22
CA LEU A 97 2.74 3.09 -3.80
C LEU A 97 2.69 3.27 -5.33
N TYR A 98 3.56 4.13 -5.84
CA TYR A 98 3.58 4.47 -7.25
C TYR A 98 3.84 3.23 -8.10
N ASN A 99 3.03 3.07 -9.14
CA ASN A 99 3.13 1.99 -10.09
C ASN A 99 3.33 2.59 -11.49
N THR A 100 4.39 2.17 -12.19
CA THR A 100 4.73 2.66 -13.53
C THR A 100 3.67 2.38 -14.57
N GLU A 101 2.79 1.41 -14.31
CA GLU A 101 1.64 1.12 -15.18
C GLU A 101 0.54 2.17 -15.07
N ASP A 102 0.60 3.00 -14.06
CA ASP A 102 -0.40 4.03 -13.79
C ASP A 102 -0.05 5.30 -14.54
N ILE A 103 -0.75 5.55 -15.63
CA ILE A 103 -0.43 6.63 -16.58
C ILE A 103 -1.24 7.92 -16.39
N ASP A 104 -2.08 7.98 -15.38
CA ASP A 104 -2.92 9.17 -15.14
C ASP A 104 -2.15 10.26 -14.39
N VAL A 105 -1.38 11.03 -15.15
CA VAL A 105 -0.52 12.09 -14.60
C VAL A 105 -1.32 13.19 -13.90
N LEU A 106 -2.47 13.56 -14.45
CA LEU A 106 -3.28 14.64 -13.87
C LEU A 106 -3.81 14.25 -12.51
N ARG A 107 -4.33 13.04 -12.36
CA ARG A 107 -4.75 12.52 -11.07
C ARG A 107 -3.59 12.34 -10.11
N LEU A 108 -2.44 11.89 -10.61
CA LEU A 108 -1.24 11.77 -9.80
C LEU A 108 -0.86 13.11 -9.17
N ILE A 109 -0.86 14.18 -9.94
CA ILE A 109 -0.60 15.52 -9.44
C ILE A 109 -1.63 15.93 -8.39
N THR A 110 -2.89 15.62 -8.65
CA THR A 110 -3.98 15.97 -7.72
C THR A 110 -3.86 15.24 -6.39
N ILE A 111 -3.65 13.92 -6.41
CA ILE A 111 -3.54 13.15 -5.17
C ILE A 111 -2.28 13.46 -4.38
N SER A 112 -1.20 13.89 -5.05
CA SER A 112 0.06 14.21 -4.38
C SER A 112 -0.05 15.31 -3.34
N LYS A 113 -1.09 16.13 -3.44
CA LYS A 113 -1.34 17.21 -2.48
C LYS A 113 -1.86 16.70 -1.13
N ASN A 114 -2.49 15.53 -1.12
CA ASN A 114 -3.20 15.01 0.05
C ASN A 114 -2.67 13.66 0.54
N VAL A 115 -1.78 13.04 -0.22
CA VAL A 115 -1.32 11.67 0.03
C VAL A 115 0.19 11.63 -0.12
N ASP A 116 0.87 10.93 0.79
CA ASP A 116 2.29 10.63 0.63
C ASP A 116 2.46 9.61 -0.49
N ILE A 117 3.44 9.84 -1.36
CA ILE A 117 3.76 8.92 -2.44
C ILE A 117 5.03 8.17 -2.08
N ILE A 118 4.99 6.85 -2.27
CA ILE A 118 6.13 5.96 -2.06
C ILE A 118 6.56 5.43 -3.43
N THR A 119 7.85 5.48 -3.71
CA THR A 119 8.44 4.87 -4.90
C THR A 119 9.47 3.83 -4.49
N ASP A 120 9.67 2.82 -5.31
CA ASP A 120 10.60 1.72 -5.01
C ASP A 120 11.90 1.78 -5.82
N SER A 121 12.12 2.85 -6.55
CA SER A 121 13.37 3.11 -7.26
C SER A 121 13.70 4.60 -7.28
N GLU A 122 14.99 4.92 -7.39
CA GLU A 122 15.43 6.31 -7.51
C GLU A 122 14.95 6.94 -8.82
N GLN A 123 14.85 6.15 -9.87
CA GLN A 123 14.34 6.61 -11.16
C GLN A 123 12.89 7.06 -11.05
N ASP A 124 12.04 6.25 -10.42
CA ASP A 124 10.64 6.59 -10.22
C ASP A 124 10.49 7.77 -9.26
N GLN A 125 11.33 7.84 -8.23
CA GLN A 125 11.36 8.96 -7.30
C GLN A 125 11.64 10.27 -8.05
N ALA A 126 12.63 10.28 -8.92
CA ALA A 126 12.97 11.46 -9.69
C ALA A 126 11.84 11.85 -10.66
N TYR A 127 11.24 10.88 -11.31
CA TYR A 127 10.11 11.12 -12.21
C TYR A 127 8.92 11.73 -11.49
N VAL A 128 8.50 11.13 -10.41
CA VAL A 128 7.33 11.60 -9.64
C VAL A 128 7.60 12.97 -9.04
N TYR A 129 8.80 13.22 -8.55
CA TYR A 129 9.18 14.55 -8.06
C TYR A 129 9.06 15.59 -9.15
N ARG A 130 9.58 15.30 -10.34
CA ARG A 130 9.53 16.23 -11.48
C ARG A 130 8.09 16.55 -11.89
N VAL A 131 7.23 15.53 -11.88
CA VAL A 131 5.83 15.67 -12.33
C VAL A 131 4.97 16.38 -11.28
N THR A 132 5.12 16.03 -10.01
CA THR A 132 4.23 16.50 -8.93
C THR A 132 4.77 17.69 -8.17
N GLY A 133 6.07 17.94 -8.24
CA GLY A 133 6.74 18.97 -7.42
C GLY A 133 6.93 18.56 -5.96
N LYS A 134 6.51 17.37 -5.59
CA LYS A 134 6.65 16.83 -4.24
C LYS A 134 7.54 15.58 -4.28
N LYS A 135 8.61 15.58 -3.47
CA LYS A 135 9.53 14.45 -3.42
C LYS A 135 8.88 13.25 -2.76
N PRO A 136 8.74 12.12 -3.48
CA PRO A 136 8.23 10.90 -2.87
C PRO A 136 9.23 10.31 -1.89
N LYS A 137 8.71 9.48 -1.00
CA LYS A 137 9.54 8.66 -0.11
C LYS A 137 10.06 7.45 -0.87
N LEU A 138 11.33 7.12 -0.68
CA LEU A 138 11.95 5.98 -1.35
C LEU A 138 11.83 4.73 -0.47
N LEU A 139 11.19 3.71 -1.01
CA LEU A 139 11.14 2.38 -0.42
C LEU A 139 12.42 1.64 -0.82
N GLU A 140 13.36 1.51 0.10
CA GLU A 140 14.64 0.88 -0.19
C GLU A 140 14.55 -0.64 -0.25
N GLU A 141 13.60 -1.21 0.46
CA GLU A 141 13.39 -2.64 0.58
C GLU A 141 11.89 -2.93 0.60
N PHE A 142 11.45 -3.86 -0.25
CA PHE A 142 10.04 -4.25 -0.33
C PHE A 142 9.69 -5.26 0.76
N THR A 143 9.70 -4.79 1.99
CA THR A 143 9.41 -5.55 3.20
C THR A 143 8.57 -4.70 4.15
N VAL A 144 7.95 -5.34 5.13
CA VAL A 144 7.19 -4.61 6.15
C VAL A 144 8.10 -3.63 6.89
N LYS A 145 9.35 -4.02 7.18
CA LYS A 145 10.32 -3.10 7.77
C LYS A 145 10.64 -1.91 6.87
N GLY A 146 10.78 -2.15 5.57
CA GLY A 146 10.99 -1.10 4.58
C GLY A 146 9.83 -0.11 4.56
N PHE A 147 8.60 -0.60 4.53
CA PHE A 147 7.42 0.25 4.58
C PHE A 147 7.35 1.05 5.89
N SER A 148 7.68 0.44 7.01
CA SER A 148 7.62 1.13 8.32
C SER A 148 8.54 2.36 8.38
N LYS A 149 9.61 2.38 7.59
CA LYS A 149 10.54 3.51 7.53
C LYS A 149 10.02 4.69 6.71
N VAL A 150 9.01 4.47 5.88
CA VAL A 150 8.48 5.51 4.99
C VAL A 150 7.07 5.99 5.38
N PHE A 151 6.54 5.46 6.44
CA PHE A 151 5.23 5.92 6.96
C PHE A 151 5.34 7.20 7.82
#